data_0d7b7e43feb3061cd51f4ef9547e336f
#
_entry.id   0d7b7e43feb3061cd51f4ef9547e336f
#
_cell.length_a   1.000
_cell.length_b   1.000
_cell.length_c   1.000
_cell.angle_alpha   90.00
_cell.angle_beta   90.00
_cell.angle_gamma   90.00
#
_symmetry.space_group_name_H-M   'P 1'
#
loop_
_entity.id
_entity.type
_entity.pdbx_description
1 polymer ?
#
loop_
_entity_poly.entity_id
_entity_poly.type
_entity_poly.pdbx_seq_one_letter_code
_entity_poly.pdbx_strand_id
1 'polypeptide(L)'
;SRNVEPFHKEFLRSFFREEIFPYLSPVPVSKDKVISFLRDNRLYLAIRLYPKGDKGTEGQANKGRTPQYFVMKLPYSKVPRFIELPKHGKNYYLMFIEDIIKANIDTIFPGYDVDSSYCIKISRDADILIDESANTSEIIEQVKSKVKKRKIGAVCRFVYDRAMPDDFLDFLVDAFRINRQELVPGDK
;
A
#
# COMPACT_ATOMS: atom_id res chain seq x y z
N SER A 1 -12.05 10.69 8.30
CA SER A 1 -12.50 9.55 9.12
C SER A 1 -14.01 9.58 9.21
N ARG A 2 -14.68 8.61 8.57
CA ARG A 2 -16.11 8.40 8.74
C ARG A 2 -16.32 7.96 10.17
N ASN A 3 -17.26 8.57 10.88
CA ASN A 3 -17.57 8.28 12.26
C ASN A 3 -17.93 6.79 12.41
N VAL A 4 -17.03 6.05 13.04
CA VAL A 4 -17.33 4.68 13.49
C VAL A 4 -18.20 4.81 14.71
N GLU A 5 -19.39 4.23 14.65
CA GLU A 5 -20.31 4.21 15.77
C GLU A 5 -19.68 3.53 17.00
N PRO A 6 -19.91 4.04 18.21
CA PRO A 6 -19.27 3.52 19.42
C PRO A 6 -19.42 2.01 19.61
N PHE A 7 -20.58 1.46 19.24
CA PHE A 7 -20.89 0.03 19.37
C PHE A 7 -20.13 -0.87 18.38
N HIS A 8 -19.55 -0.31 17.30
CA HIS A 8 -18.69 -1.08 16.39
C HIS A 8 -17.23 -1.13 16.81
N LYS A 9 -16.79 -0.28 17.74
CA LYS A 9 -15.37 -0.15 18.10
C LYS A 9 -14.77 -1.44 18.63
N GLU A 10 -15.49 -2.15 19.48
CA GLU A 10 -15.01 -3.42 20.05
C GLU A 10 -14.90 -4.50 18.97
N PHE A 11 -15.95 -4.67 18.16
CA PHE A 11 -15.94 -5.59 17.03
C PHE A 11 -14.75 -5.29 16.08
N LEU A 12 -14.58 -4.04 15.67
CA LEU A 12 -13.50 -3.65 14.75
C LEU A 12 -12.11 -3.90 15.33
N ARG A 13 -11.95 -3.70 16.64
CA ARG A 13 -10.67 -3.95 17.33
C ARG A 13 -10.33 -5.45 17.39
N SER A 14 -11.31 -6.29 17.75
CA SER A 14 -11.16 -7.75 17.74
C SER A 14 -10.91 -8.26 16.33
N PHE A 15 -11.76 -7.87 15.37
CA PHE A 15 -11.66 -8.27 13.98
C PHE A 15 -10.31 -7.88 13.35
N PHE A 16 -9.85 -6.66 13.61
CA PHE A 16 -8.54 -6.23 13.15
C PHE A 16 -7.43 -7.14 13.69
N ARG A 17 -7.44 -7.39 15.01
CA ARG A 17 -6.37 -8.15 15.68
C ARG A 17 -6.34 -9.62 15.26
N GLU A 18 -7.49 -10.23 15.09
CA GLU A 18 -7.63 -11.68 14.84
C GLU A 18 -7.58 -12.01 13.35
N GLU A 19 -8.27 -11.22 12.51
CA GLU A 19 -8.51 -11.55 11.11
C GLU A 19 -7.63 -10.76 10.12
N ILE A 20 -7.15 -9.56 10.48
CA ILE A 20 -6.39 -8.70 9.56
C ILE A 20 -4.91 -8.66 9.91
N PHE A 21 -4.59 -8.34 11.16
CA PHE A 21 -3.23 -8.09 11.63
C PHE A 21 -2.22 -9.20 11.32
N PRO A 22 -2.56 -10.52 11.44
CA PRO A 22 -1.64 -11.61 11.12
C PRO A 22 -1.17 -11.64 9.65
N TYR A 23 -1.89 -11.01 8.75
CA TYR A 23 -1.58 -11.00 7.32
C TYR A 23 -0.89 -9.70 6.86
N LEU A 24 -0.65 -8.77 7.77
CA LEU A 24 0.01 -7.51 7.46
C LEU A 24 1.52 -7.66 7.53
N SER A 25 2.20 -7.20 6.49
CA SER A 25 3.66 -7.21 6.40
C SER A 25 4.13 -5.87 5.84
N PRO A 26 4.32 -4.84 6.69
CA PRO A 26 4.84 -3.56 6.25
C PRO A 26 6.30 -3.69 5.83
N VAL A 27 6.66 -3.05 4.72
CA VAL A 27 8.01 -3.05 4.16
C VAL A 27 8.50 -1.61 4.09
N PRO A 28 9.68 -1.29 4.66
CA PRO A 28 10.25 0.04 4.54
C PRO A 28 10.58 0.35 3.08
N VAL A 29 10.28 1.57 2.65
CA VAL A 29 10.60 2.06 1.31
C VAL A 29 12.04 2.54 1.30
N SER A 30 12.87 1.88 0.51
CA SER A 30 14.22 2.36 0.15
C SER A 30 14.38 2.28 -1.37
N LYS A 31 15.21 3.17 -1.93
CA LYS A 31 15.36 3.32 -3.39
C LYS A 31 15.71 2.02 -4.15
N ASP A 32 16.26 1.02 -3.46
CA ASP A 32 16.74 -0.21 -4.11
C ASP A 32 15.94 -1.48 -3.81
N LYS A 33 15.09 -1.50 -2.77
CA LYS A 33 14.46 -2.74 -2.27
C LYS A 33 12.97 -2.92 -2.61
N VAL A 34 12.25 -1.85 -2.85
CA VAL A 34 10.78 -1.90 -2.93
C VAL A 34 10.26 -2.41 -4.28
N ILE A 35 11.02 -2.22 -5.36
CA ILE A 35 10.58 -2.60 -6.71
C ILE A 35 10.27 -4.09 -6.83
N SER A 36 11.00 -4.95 -6.14
CA SER A 36 10.77 -6.40 -6.15
C SER A 36 9.57 -6.85 -5.31
N PHE A 37 9.15 -6.04 -4.34
CA PHE A 37 8.02 -6.36 -3.45
C PHE A 37 6.66 -6.04 -4.10
N LEU A 38 6.60 -4.97 -4.90
CA LEU A 38 5.37 -4.50 -5.52
C LEU A 38 4.96 -5.41 -6.68
N ARG A 39 3.91 -6.18 -6.49
CA ARG A 39 3.35 -7.07 -7.51
C ARG A 39 2.34 -6.35 -8.38
N ASP A 40 2.23 -6.81 -9.64
CA ASP A 40 1.25 -6.31 -10.58
C ASP A 40 -0.18 -6.42 -10.06
N ASN A 41 -0.97 -5.40 -10.38
CA ASN A 41 -2.43 -5.32 -10.14
C ASN A 41 -2.85 -5.57 -8.67
N ARG A 42 -2.02 -5.15 -7.70
CA ARG A 42 -2.32 -5.25 -6.27
C ARG A 42 -2.48 -3.87 -5.65
N LEU A 43 -3.33 -3.82 -4.64
CA LEU A 43 -3.54 -2.62 -3.83
C LEU A 43 -2.62 -2.64 -2.61
N TYR A 44 -2.03 -1.51 -2.35
CA TYR A 44 -1.12 -1.28 -1.22
C TYR A 44 -1.55 -0.05 -0.43
N LEU A 45 -1.14 0.02 0.81
CA LEU A 45 -1.19 1.22 1.62
C LEU A 45 0.24 1.78 1.72
N ALA A 46 0.44 2.99 1.23
CA ALA A 46 1.66 3.78 1.45
C ALA A 46 1.48 4.59 2.73
N ILE A 47 2.47 4.57 3.61
CA ILE A 47 2.37 5.12 4.97
C ILE A 47 3.60 5.97 5.22
N ARG A 48 3.40 7.21 5.73
CA ARG A 48 4.44 8.10 6.20
C ARG A 48 4.38 8.20 7.72
N LEU A 49 5.51 7.98 8.35
CA LEU A 49 5.66 7.90 9.81
C LEU A 49 6.86 8.71 10.26
N TYR A 50 6.83 9.15 11.53
CA TYR A 50 7.98 9.75 12.20
C TYR A 50 8.35 8.90 13.43
N PRO A 51 9.63 8.53 13.63
CA PRO A 51 10.05 7.81 14.84
C PRO A 51 9.68 8.59 16.10
N LYS A 52 9.12 7.92 17.11
CA LYS A 52 8.87 8.54 18.43
C LYS A 52 10.20 8.86 19.10
N GLY A 53 10.27 10.03 19.75
CA GLY A 53 11.49 10.48 20.42
C GLY A 53 12.45 11.30 19.55
N ASP A 54 12.20 11.39 18.25
CA ASP A 54 12.88 12.33 17.37
C ASP A 54 12.34 13.74 17.69
N LYS A 55 13.16 14.54 18.39
CA LYS A 55 12.78 15.89 18.83
C LYS A 55 12.86 16.84 17.65
N GLY A 56 11.72 17.01 16.95
CA GLY A 56 11.56 18.18 16.09
C GLY A 56 11.59 19.48 16.89
N THR A 57 11.81 20.59 16.22
CA THR A 57 11.80 21.94 16.83
C THR A 57 10.47 22.19 17.54
N GLU A 58 10.49 22.56 18.81
CA GLU A 58 9.30 22.86 19.62
C GLU A 58 8.39 23.84 18.89
N GLY A 59 7.11 23.47 18.75
CA GLY A 59 6.06 24.31 18.17
C GLY A 59 5.61 24.01 16.75
N GLN A 60 6.26 23.09 16.00
CA GLN A 60 5.77 22.64 14.68
C GLN A 60 5.87 21.13 14.59
N ALA A 61 4.74 20.46 14.51
CA ALA A 61 4.57 19.02 14.73
C ALA A 61 5.53 18.07 13.98
N ASN A 62 6.21 18.49 12.91
CA ASN A 62 7.14 17.61 12.16
C ASN A 62 8.37 18.33 11.59
N LYS A 63 8.60 19.61 11.96
CA LYS A 63 9.72 20.37 11.41
C LYS A 63 11.06 19.90 11.99
N GLY A 64 11.97 19.44 11.14
CA GLY A 64 13.28 18.91 11.52
C GLY A 64 13.31 17.39 11.79
N ARG A 65 12.17 16.70 11.74
CA ARG A 65 12.10 15.23 11.84
C ARG A 65 12.24 14.60 10.45
N THR A 66 12.93 13.47 10.37
CA THR A 66 13.08 12.73 9.11
C THR A 66 11.94 11.71 8.96
N PRO A 67 11.07 11.86 7.94
CA PRO A 67 10.00 10.90 7.72
C PRO A 67 10.55 9.54 7.28
N GLN A 68 9.89 8.48 7.73
CA GLN A 68 10.08 7.13 7.22
C GLN A 68 8.84 6.69 6.45
N TYR A 69 9.08 5.98 5.35
CA TYR A 69 8.03 5.54 4.47
C TYR A 69 7.95 4.02 4.46
N PHE A 70 6.73 3.52 4.49
CA PHE A 70 6.44 2.10 4.41
C PHE A 70 5.39 1.82 3.36
N VAL A 71 5.43 0.64 2.79
CA VAL A 71 4.38 0.13 1.93
C VAL A 71 3.91 -1.21 2.45
N MET A 72 2.62 -1.37 2.52
CA MET A 72 1.99 -2.58 3.03
C MET A 72 0.95 -3.09 2.05
N LYS A 73 1.07 -4.37 1.66
CA LYS A 73 0.09 -5.01 0.80
C LYS A 73 -1.20 -5.25 1.56
N LEU A 74 -2.33 -4.92 0.95
CA LEU A 74 -3.64 -5.21 1.52
C LEU A 74 -4.01 -6.69 1.32
N PRO A 75 -4.51 -7.41 2.36
CA PRO A 75 -4.65 -8.85 2.37
C PRO A 75 -5.95 -9.37 1.72
N TYR A 76 -6.37 -8.82 0.57
CA TYR A 76 -7.63 -9.21 -0.11
C TYR A 76 -7.73 -10.67 -0.53
N SER A 77 -6.62 -11.41 -0.52
CA SER A 77 -6.66 -12.86 -0.78
C SER A 77 -7.05 -13.69 0.45
N LYS A 78 -7.10 -13.07 1.63
CA LYS A 78 -7.38 -13.70 2.91
C LYS A 78 -8.63 -13.14 3.59
N VAL A 79 -8.84 -11.83 3.45
CA VAL A 79 -9.94 -11.10 4.08
C VAL A 79 -10.72 -10.36 3.00
N PRO A 80 -12.06 -10.42 2.99
CA PRO A 80 -12.86 -9.67 2.03
C PRO A 80 -12.58 -8.17 2.08
N ARG A 81 -12.76 -7.47 0.96
CA ARG A 81 -12.58 -6.03 0.91
C ARG A 81 -13.66 -5.27 1.68
N PHE A 82 -14.88 -5.80 1.65
CA PHE A 82 -16.03 -5.23 2.34
C PHE A 82 -16.33 -6.09 3.57
N ILE A 83 -16.28 -5.46 4.73
CA ILE A 83 -16.58 -6.09 6.00
C ILE A 83 -17.97 -5.65 6.45
N GLU A 84 -18.88 -6.61 6.64
CA GLU A 84 -20.17 -6.36 7.25
C GLU A 84 -19.99 -6.22 8.75
N LEU A 85 -20.40 -5.07 9.28
CA LEU A 85 -20.36 -4.80 10.73
C LEU A 85 -21.65 -5.28 11.40
N PRO A 86 -21.64 -5.53 12.71
CA PRO A 86 -22.83 -5.89 13.46
C PRO A 86 -23.97 -4.93 13.21
N LYS A 87 -25.16 -5.47 12.99
CA LYS A 87 -26.39 -4.68 12.77
C LYS A 87 -26.77 -3.91 14.03
N HIS A 88 -27.29 -2.72 13.84
CA HIS A 88 -27.95 -1.98 14.91
C HIS A 88 -29.37 -1.60 14.48
N GLY A 89 -30.36 -2.21 15.10
CA GLY A 89 -31.75 -2.12 14.69
C GLY A 89 -31.94 -2.71 13.28
N LYS A 90 -32.50 -1.91 12.36
CA LYS A 90 -32.75 -2.30 10.96
C LYS A 90 -31.59 -1.89 10.00
N ASN A 91 -30.55 -1.25 10.52
CA ASN A 91 -29.48 -0.71 9.70
C ASN A 91 -28.37 -1.74 9.47
N TYR A 92 -27.87 -1.78 8.24
CA TYR A 92 -26.71 -2.54 7.81
C TYR A 92 -25.52 -1.60 7.66
N TYR A 93 -24.36 -2.05 8.09
CA TYR A 93 -23.13 -1.27 8.03
C TYR A 93 -22.06 -2.06 7.30
N LEU A 94 -21.38 -1.39 6.36
CA LEU A 94 -20.28 -1.94 5.63
C LEU A 94 -19.05 -1.04 5.78
N MET A 95 -17.88 -1.62 5.95
CA MET A 95 -16.63 -0.90 6.04
C MET A 95 -15.58 -1.53 5.12
N PHE A 96 -14.76 -0.70 4.50
CA PHE A 96 -13.63 -1.18 3.74
C PHE A 96 -12.51 -1.66 4.67
N ILE A 97 -11.84 -2.76 4.29
CA ILE A 97 -10.69 -3.28 5.05
C ILE A 97 -9.58 -2.23 5.15
N GLU A 98 -9.37 -1.43 4.11
CA GLU A 98 -8.39 -0.34 4.13
C GLU A 98 -8.68 0.72 5.19
N ASP A 99 -9.95 1.03 5.46
CA ASP A 99 -10.35 1.97 6.51
C ASP A 99 -10.13 1.37 7.91
N ILE A 100 -10.37 0.08 8.08
CA ILE A 100 -10.07 -0.64 9.33
C ILE A 100 -8.55 -0.64 9.59
N ILE A 101 -7.74 -0.91 8.59
CA ILE A 101 -6.28 -0.89 8.70
C ILE A 101 -5.78 0.52 9.02
N LYS A 102 -6.26 1.54 8.31
CA LYS A 102 -5.90 2.95 8.55
C LYS A 102 -6.22 3.38 9.99
N ALA A 103 -7.36 2.94 10.53
CA ALA A 103 -7.76 3.23 11.92
C ALA A 103 -6.88 2.55 12.98
N ASN A 104 -6.08 1.56 12.61
CA ASN A 104 -5.23 0.79 13.52
C ASN A 104 -3.73 0.86 13.18
N ILE A 105 -3.28 1.86 12.41
CA ILE A 105 -1.86 1.99 12.02
C ILE A 105 -0.96 2.13 13.24
N ASP A 106 -1.39 2.84 14.28
CA ASP A 106 -0.64 2.98 15.53
C ASP A 106 -0.35 1.64 16.21
N THR A 107 -1.24 0.67 16.07
CA THR A 107 -1.03 -0.70 16.57
C THR A 107 0.00 -1.45 15.75
N ILE A 108 0.07 -1.18 14.45
CA ILE A 108 1.04 -1.80 13.53
C ILE A 108 2.45 -1.22 13.76
N PHE A 109 2.53 0.08 14.11
CA PHE A 109 3.79 0.84 14.25
C PHE A 109 3.88 1.53 15.63
N PRO A 110 3.99 0.76 16.74
CA PRO A 110 3.94 1.34 18.09
C PRO A 110 5.08 2.31 18.41
N GLY A 111 6.21 2.25 17.68
CA GLY A 111 7.36 3.12 17.84
C GLY A 111 7.33 4.41 17.00
N TYR A 112 6.20 4.70 16.33
CA TYR A 112 6.09 5.81 15.38
C TYR A 112 4.87 6.68 15.66
N ASP A 113 4.97 7.93 15.23
CA ASP A 113 3.84 8.84 15.07
C ASP A 113 3.36 8.77 13.63
N VAL A 114 2.08 8.49 13.43
CA VAL A 114 1.48 8.37 12.09
C VAL A 114 1.23 9.77 11.54
N ASP A 115 1.83 10.08 10.39
CA ASP A 115 1.54 11.32 9.67
C ASP A 115 0.37 11.14 8.71
N SER A 116 0.51 10.22 7.76
CA SER A 116 -0.49 10.02 6.72
C SER A 116 -0.40 8.64 6.07
N SER A 117 -1.51 8.21 5.48
CA SER A 117 -1.57 6.94 4.74
C SER A 117 -2.53 6.99 3.57
N TYR A 118 -2.10 6.47 2.42
CA TYR A 118 -2.82 6.53 1.15
C TYR A 118 -2.81 5.20 0.42
N CYS A 119 -3.93 4.88 -0.24
CA CYS A 119 -3.99 3.70 -1.09
C CYS A 119 -3.27 3.97 -2.41
N ILE A 120 -2.49 2.99 -2.85
CA ILE A 120 -1.82 3.00 -4.15
C ILE A 120 -2.03 1.66 -4.85
N LYS A 121 -2.09 1.69 -6.18
CA LYS A 121 -2.16 0.50 -7.02
C LYS A 121 -1.16 0.63 -8.17
N ILE A 122 -0.41 -0.45 -8.41
CA ILE A 122 0.59 -0.50 -9.47
C ILE A 122 0.16 -1.52 -10.50
N SER A 123 0.19 -1.13 -11.76
CA SER A 123 0.11 -2.05 -12.91
C SER A 123 1.45 -2.03 -13.64
N ARG A 124 1.91 -3.21 -14.05
CA ARG A 124 3.15 -3.39 -14.76
C ARG A 124 2.89 -3.88 -16.15
N ASP A 125 3.74 -3.49 -17.08
CA ASP A 125 3.65 -3.99 -18.45
C ASP A 125 3.91 -5.49 -18.49
N ALA A 126 3.06 -6.20 -19.23
CA ALA A 126 3.09 -7.63 -19.37
C ALA A 126 3.66 -8.07 -20.74
N ASP A 127 4.15 -7.13 -21.54
CA ASP A 127 4.62 -7.44 -22.89
C ASP A 127 5.80 -8.43 -22.87
N ILE A 128 5.46 -9.64 -23.31
CA ILE A 128 6.44 -10.66 -23.61
C ILE A 128 6.75 -10.50 -25.10
N LEU A 129 7.81 -9.75 -25.41
CA LEU A 129 8.41 -9.86 -26.74
C LEU A 129 9.09 -11.24 -26.81
N ILE A 130 8.45 -12.18 -27.48
CA ILE A 130 9.03 -13.46 -27.81
C ILE A 130 9.77 -13.23 -29.12
N ASP A 131 11.06 -13.55 -29.14
CA ASP A 131 11.84 -13.60 -30.37
C ASP A 131 11.39 -14.86 -31.15
N GLU A 132 10.60 -14.67 -32.20
CA GLU A 132 10.05 -15.77 -33.02
C GLU A 132 11.15 -16.55 -33.78
N SER A 133 12.39 -16.04 -33.81
CA SER A 133 13.53 -16.71 -34.46
C SER A 133 14.29 -17.67 -33.52
N ALA A 134 13.95 -17.73 -32.24
CA ALA A 134 14.63 -18.55 -31.25
C ALA A 134 14.15 -20.02 -31.25
N ASN A 135 15.08 -20.94 -30.98
CA ASN A 135 14.78 -22.37 -30.81
C ASN A 135 13.87 -22.63 -29.59
N THR A 136 13.12 -23.75 -29.59
CA THR A 136 12.16 -24.08 -28.54
C THR A 136 12.74 -24.05 -27.12
N SER A 137 13.98 -24.51 -26.92
CA SER A 137 14.69 -24.47 -25.63
C SER A 137 15.06 -23.04 -25.21
N GLU A 138 15.45 -22.19 -26.14
CA GLU A 138 15.75 -20.77 -25.90
C GLU A 138 14.48 -19.99 -25.62
N ILE A 139 13.38 -20.33 -26.30
CA ILE A 139 12.05 -19.77 -26.04
C ILE A 139 11.61 -20.10 -24.60
N ILE A 140 11.78 -21.33 -24.13
CA ILE A 140 11.45 -21.74 -22.77
C ILE A 140 12.29 -20.99 -21.72
N GLU A 141 13.59 -20.83 -21.97
CA GLU A 141 14.47 -20.04 -21.09
C GLU A 141 14.13 -18.55 -21.12
N GLN A 142 13.84 -18.01 -22.30
CA GLN A 142 13.38 -16.62 -22.45
C GLN A 142 12.04 -16.41 -21.74
N VAL A 143 11.08 -17.32 -21.86
CA VAL A 143 9.80 -17.29 -21.14
C VAL A 143 10.04 -17.37 -19.64
N LYS A 144 10.89 -18.28 -19.15
CA LYS A 144 11.24 -18.37 -17.72
C LYS A 144 11.94 -17.11 -17.20
N SER A 145 12.85 -16.53 -17.97
CA SER A 145 13.55 -15.29 -17.60
C SER A 145 12.62 -14.08 -17.66
N LYS A 146 11.71 -14.03 -18.65
CA LYS A 146 10.72 -12.96 -18.81
C LYS A 146 9.57 -13.09 -17.80
N VAL A 147 9.18 -14.30 -17.40
CA VAL A 147 8.26 -14.51 -16.25
C VAL A 147 8.92 -14.04 -14.93
N LYS A 148 10.23 -14.20 -14.77
CA LYS A 148 11.01 -13.55 -13.69
C LYS A 148 11.05 -12.02 -13.86
N LYS A 149 11.27 -11.52 -15.09
CA LYS A 149 11.26 -10.07 -15.41
C LYS A 149 9.86 -9.44 -15.32
N ARG A 150 8.75 -10.20 -15.50
CA ARG A 150 7.38 -9.73 -15.20
C ARG A 150 7.20 -9.26 -13.77
N LYS A 151 7.96 -9.81 -12.83
CA LYS A 151 7.98 -9.29 -11.45
C LYS A 151 8.70 -7.95 -11.33
N ILE A 152 9.46 -7.55 -12.34
CA ILE A 152 10.36 -6.38 -12.39
C ILE A 152 10.04 -5.50 -13.62
N GLY A 153 8.99 -5.80 -14.40
CA GLY A 153 8.57 -5.01 -15.55
C GLY A 153 8.36 -3.54 -15.18
N ALA A 154 8.56 -2.64 -16.15
CA ALA A 154 8.31 -1.22 -15.95
C ALA A 154 6.89 -0.99 -15.42
N VAL A 155 6.73 -0.02 -14.54
CA VAL A 155 5.40 0.41 -14.11
C VAL A 155 4.75 1.09 -15.31
N CYS A 156 3.59 0.64 -15.74
CA CYS A 156 2.84 1.24 -16.84
C CYS A 156 1.66 2.08 -16.34
N ARG A 157 1.27 1.91 -15.09
CA ARG A 157 0.21 2.69 -14.45
C ARG A 157 0.40 2.69 -12.93
N PHE A 158 0.42 3.88 -12.35
CA PHE A 158 0.44 4.10 -10.92
C PHE A 158 -0.79 4.90 -10.49
N VAL A 159 -1.75 4.21 -9.89
CA VAL A 159 -2.96 4.85 -9.34
C VAL A 159 -2.69 5.20 -7.89
N TYR A 160 -2.96 6.44 -7.50
CA TYR A 160 -2.76 6.96 -6.15
C TYR A 160 -3.97 7.75 -5.65
N ASP A 161 -4.18 7.79 -4.34
CA ASP A 161 -5.24 8.59 -3.71
C ASP A 161 -4.99 10.08 -3.98
N ARG A 162 -5.95 10.77 -4.59
CA ARG A 162 -5.85 12.20 -4.95
C ARG A 162 -5.56 13.11 -3.76
N ALA A 163 -5.89 12.68 -2.54
CA ALA A 163 -5.58 13.43 -1.32
C ALA A 163 -4.12 13.29 -0.85
N MET A 164 -3.30 12.48 -1.55
CA MET A 164 -1.88 12.33 -1.23
C MET A 164 -1.15 13.65 -1.51
N PRO A 165 -0.37 14.20 -0.55
CA PRO A 165 0.43 15.40 -0.77
C PRO A 165 1.52 15.17 -1.84
N ASP A 166 1.86 16.24 -2.58
CA ASP A 166 2.84 16.18 -3.66
C ASP A 166 4.21 15.69 -3.21
N ASP A 167 4.67 16.12 -2.04
CA ASP A 167 5.95 15.69 -1.46
C ASP A 167 6.00 14.19 -1.18
N PHE A 168 4.88 13.60 -0.77
CA PHE A 168 4.77 12.16 -0.57
C PHE A 168 4.71 11.43 -1.91
N LEU A 169 3.94 11.94 -2.86
CA LEU A 169 3.86 11.37 -4.22
C LEU A 169 5.23 11.38 -4.90
N ASP A 170 5.94 12.50 -4.84
CA ASP A 170 7.28 12.65 -5.42
C ASP A 170 8.26 11.65 -4.82
N PHE A 171 8.23 11.46 -3.51
CA PHE A 171 9.04 10.43 -2.86
C PHE A 171 8.76 9.02 -3.41
N LEU A 172 7.48 8.66 -3.60
CA LEU A 172 7.11 7.34 -4.15
C LEU A 172 7.50 7.20 -5.62
N VAL A 173 7.32 8.26 -6.42
CA VAL A 173 7.73 8.32 -7.82
C VAL A 173 9.22 8.03 -7.96
N ASP A 174 10.04 8.70 -7.17
CA ASP A 174 11.50 8.49 -7.15
C ASP A 174 11.86 7.09 -6.67
N ALA A 175 11.30 6.65 -5.54
CA ALA A 175 11.62 5.36 -4.94
C ALA A 175 11.22 4.17 -5.81
N PHE A 176 10.12 4.28 -6.54
CA PHE A 176 9.61 3.23 -7.42
C PHE A 176 10.04 3.39 -8.88
N ARG A 177 10.77 4.47 -9.21
CA ARG A 177 11.21 4.80 -10.57
C ARG A 177 10.05 4.86 -11.55
N ILE A 178 8.98 5.54 -11.15
CA ILE A 178 7.76 5.71 -11.95
C ILE A 178 7.95 6.88 -12.90
N ASN A 179 7.54 6.70 -14.17
CA ASN A 179 7.44 7.83 -15.08
C ASN A 179 6.19 8.66 -14.73
N ARG A 180 6.31 9.98 -14.67
CA ARG A 180 5.18 10.88 -14.35
C ARG A 180 3.99 10.76 -15.30
N GLN A 181 4.20 10.30 -16.54
CA GLN A 181 3.14 10.04 -17.51
C GLN A 181 2.25 8.85 -17.11
N GLU A 182 2.70 8.01 -16.20
CA GLU A 182 2.01 6.80 -15.72
C GLU A 182 1.18 7.07 -14.45
N LEU A 183 1.23 8.31 -13.95
CA LEU A 183 0.50 8.72 -12.76
C LEU A 183 -0.98 8.92 -13.07
N VAL A 184 -1.84 8.26 -12.31
CA VAL A 184 -3.29 8.36 -12.43
C VAL A 184 -3.89 8.67 -11.06
N PRO A 185 -4.43 9.88 -10.84
CA PRO A 185 -5.15 10.16 -9.62
C PRO A 185 -6.41 9.30 -9.56
N GLY A 186 -6.56 8.55 -8.48
CA GLY A 186 -7.74 7.74 -8.20
C GLY A 186 -8.77 8.56 -7.42
N ASP A 187 -10.05 8.26 -7.63
CA ASP A 187 -11.12 8.68 -6.74
C ASP A 187 -11.23 7.70 -5.57
N LYS A 188 -11.73 8.20 -4.43
CA LYS A 188 -12.00 7.39 -3.24
C LYS A 188 -13.07 6.35 -3.49
#